data_50f195ce459bd640856dceba94df5a7c
#
_entry.id   50f195ce459bd640856dceba94df5a7c
#
_cell.length_a   1.000
_cell.length_b   1.000
_cell.length_c   1.000
_cell.angle_alpha   90.00
_cell.angle_beta   90.00
_cell.angle_gamma   90.00
#
_symmetry.space_group_name_H-M   'P 1'
#
loop_
_entity.id
_entity.type
_entity.pdbx_description
1 polymer ?
#
loop_
_entity_poly.entity_id
_entity_poly.type
_entity_poly.pdbx_seq_one_letter_code
_entity_poly.pdbx_strand_id
1 'polypeptide(L)' 'MADYEFRQLLLPRGTSRNAAWRLLTEQAEHHGWELDRLRLYPDGTRRVRLRRRILRVARTL' A
#
# COMPACT_ATOMS: atom_id res chain seq x y z
N MET A 1 16.80 12.15 -6.96
CA MET A 1 15.84 11.16 -7.46
C MET A 1 15.27 10.35 -6.31
N ALA A 2 13.96 10.30 -6.18
CA ALA A 2 13.35 9.56 -5.10
C ALA A 2 13.14 8.11 -5.55
N ASP A 3 13.66 7.17 -4.79
CA ASP A 3 13.43 5.75 -5.01
C ASP A 3 12.22 5.31 -4.19
N TYR A 4 11.42 4.44 -4.79
CA TYR A 4 10.25 3.88 -4.13
C TYR A 4 10.32 2.37 -4.17
N GLU A 5 9.85 1.73 -3.11
CA GLU A 5 9.54 0.33 -3.13
C GLU A 5 8.03 0.15 -3.20
N PHE A 6 7.60 -0.93 -3.81
CA PHE A 6 6.20 -1.20 -4.06
C PHE A 6 5.79 -2.53 -3.46
N ARG A 7 4.56 -2.59 -3.02
CA ARG A 7 3.96 -3.81 -2.48
C ARG A 7 2.56 -3.95 -3.02
N GLN A 8 2.20 -5.15 -3.43
CA GLN A 8 0.85 -5.43 -3.88
C GLN A 8 0.12 -6.29 -2.88
N LEU A 9 -1.12 -5.92 -2.61
CA LEU A 9 -2.03 -6.68 -1.77
C LEU A 9 -3.26 -7.03 -2.58
N LEU A 10 -3.70 -8.27 -2.46
CA LEU A 10 -4.95 -8.70 -3.07
C LEU A 10 -6.00 -8.82 -1.98
N LEU A 11 -7.04 -8.02 -2.08
CA LEU A 11 -8.16 -8.06 -1.15
C LEU A 11 -9.25 -8.95 -1.74
N PRO A 12 -9.63 -10.03 -1.04
CA PRO A 12 -10.61 -10.95 -1.58
C PRO A 12 -11.97 -10.30 -1.75
N ARG A 13 -12.76 -10.90 -2.63
CA ARG A 13 -14.15 -10.56 -2.80
C ARG A 13 -14.89 -10.69 -1.46
N GLY A 14 -15.69 -9.70 -1.13
CA GLY A 14 -16.38 -9.68 0.15
C GLY A 14 -15.68 -8.89 1.23
N THR A 15 -14.47 -8.40 0.98
CA THR A 15 -13.82 -7.47 1.89
C THR A 15 -14.64 -6.18 1.95
N SER A 16 -15.09 -5.81 3.15
CA SER A 16 -15.87 -4.60 3.31
C SER A 16 -14.98 -3.37 3.10
N ARG A 17 -15.63 -2.26 2.76
CA ARG A 17 -14.94 -0.98 2.62
C ARG A 17 -14.20 -0.61 3.91
N ASN A 18 -14.82 -0.84 5.05
CA ASN A 18 -14.21 -0.53 6.35
C ASN A 18 -13.00 -1.40 6.63
N ALA A 19 -13.08 -2.69 6.30
CA ALA A 19 -11.95 -3.59 6.48
C ALA A 19 -10.78 -3.21 5.59
N ALA A 20 -11.06 -2.87 4.34
CA ALA A 20 -10.03 -2.39 3.42
C ALA A 20 -9.39 -1.09 3.92
N TRP A 21 -10.21 -0.16 4.39
CA TRP A 21 -9.74 1.11 4.93
C TRP A 21 -8.83 0.92 6.14
N ARG A 22 -9.23 0.05 7.06
CA ARG A 22 -8.42 -0.27 8.25
C ARG A 22 -7.07 -0.84 7.87
N LEU A 23 -7.06 -1.76 6.92
CA LEU A 23 -5.82 -2.38 6.47
C LEU A 23 -4.88 -1.34 5.88
N LEU A 24 -5.39 -0.45 5.02
CA LEU A 24 -4.59 0.59 4.40
C LEU A 24 -4.08 1.60 5.43
N THR A 25 -4.93 1.96 6.37
CA THR A 25 -4.56 2.89 7.45
C THR A 25 -3.45 2.28 8.32
N GLU A 26 -3.57 1.01 8.65
CA GLU A 26 -2.56 0.31 9.43
C GLU A 26 -1.22 0.28 8.70
N GLN A 27 -1.23 -0.02 7.41
CA GLN A 27 0.01 -0.01 6.62
C GLN A 27 0.63 1.38 6.57
N ALA A 28 -0.19 2.42 6.46
CA ALA A 28 0.30 3.80 6.42
C ALA A 28 0.90 4.21 7.77
N GLU A 29 0.22 3.89 8.87
CA GLU A 29 0.64 4.35 10.19
C GLU A 29 1.82 3.59 10.75
N HIS A 30 1.86 2.27 10.53
CA HIS A 30 2.87 1.41 11.17
C HIS A 30 4.05 1.09 10.27
N HIS A 31 3.88 1.20 8.96
CA HIS A 31 4.92 0.77 8.02
C HIS A 31 5.32 1.84 7.01
N GLY A 32 4.69 3.01 7.07
CA GLY A 32 5.01 4.12 6.18
C GLY A 32 4.57 3.91 4.75
N TRP A 33 3.69 2.95 4.50
CA TRP A 33 3.17 2.71 3.18
C TRP A 33 2.09 3.70 2.82
N GLU A 34 2.09 4.18 1.59
CA GLU A 34 1.02 5.02 1.06
C GLU A 34 0.37 4.35 -0.14
N LEU A 35 -0.88 4.70 -0.37
CA LEU A 35 -1.64 4.13 -1.47
C LEU A 35 -1.13 4.71 -2.80
N ASP A 36 -0.66 3.82 -3.68
CA ASP A 36 -0.26 4.21 -5.02
C ASP A 36 -1.40 4.00 -6.01
N ARG A 37 -2.04 2.84 -5.97
CA ARG A 37 -3.12 2.51 -6.89
C ARG A 37 -4.07 1.49 -6.28
N LEU A 38 -5.35 1.68 -6.52
CA LEU A 38 -6.39 0.73 -6.18
C LEU A 38 -7.13 0.36 -7.46
N ARG A 39 -7.24 -0.94 -7.71
CA ARG A 39 -7.99 -1.44 -8.87
C ARG A 39 -9.07 -2.40 -8.37
N LEU A 40 -10.30 -2.13 -8.77
CA LEU A 40 -11.44 -3.00 -8.51
C LEU A 40 -11.71 -3.84 -9.75
N TYR A 41 -11.72 -5.14 -9.58
CA TYR A 41 -12.01 -6.07 -10.66
C TYR A 41 -13.49 -6.42 -10.71
N PRO A 42 -13.99 -6.87 -11.88
CA PRO A 42 -15.41 -7.18 -12.02
C PRO A 42 -15.92 -8.28 -11.08
N ASP A 43 -15.04 -9.18 -10.64
CA ASP A 43 -15.41 -10.26 -9.71
C ASP A 43 -15.50 -9.78 -8.25
N GLY A 44 -15.23 -8.52 -8.00
CA GLY A 44 -15.29 -7.94 -6.66
C GLY A 44 -13.98 -7.97 -5.89
N THR A 45 -12.93 -8.55 -6.45
CA THR A 45 -11.61 -8.48 -5.83
C THR A 45 -10.99 -7.10 -6.03
N ARG A 46 -10.15 -6.70 -5.11
CA ARG A 46 -9.41 -5.44 -5.21
C ARG A 46 -7.92 -5.72 -5.17
N ARG A 47 -7.20 -5.11 -6.08
CA ARG A 47 -5.75 -5.12 -6.05
C ARG A 47 -5.27 -3.75 -5.60
N VAL A 48 -4.53 -3.74 -4.50
CA VAL A 48 -3.97 -2.52 -3.93
C VAL A 48 -2.48 -2.52 -4.17
N ARG A 49 -1.99 -1.43 -4.72
CA ARG A 49 -0.57 -1.21 -4.85
C ARG A 49 -0.17 -0.11 -3.88
N LEU A 50 0.75 -0.46 -3.00
CA LEU A 50 1.30 0.47 -2.02
C LEU A 50 2.70 0.86 -2.44
N ARG A 51 3.11 2.05 -2.07
CA ARG A 51 4.47 2.51 -2.28
C ARG A 51 5.02 3.08 -1.00
N ARG A 52 6.32 2.98 -0.86
CA ARG A 52 7.03 3.58 0.25
C ARG A 52 8.32 4.18 -0.25
N ARG A 53 8.57 5.42 0.15
CA ARG A 53 9.79 6.08 -0.23
C ARG A 53 10.97 5.46 0.51
N ILE A 54 12.00 5.11 -0.23
CA ILE A 54 13.23 4.58 0.35
C ILE A 54 14.09 5.77 0.75
N LEU A 55 14.30 5.90 2.04
CA LEU A 55 15.18 6.93 2.56
C LEU A 55 16.60 6.37 2.61
N ARG A 56 17.43 6.88 1.72
CA ARG A 56 18.85 6.59 1.78
C ARG A 56 19.52 7.66 2.62
N VAL A 57 19.92 7.26 3.81
CA VAL A 57 20.70 8.15 4.64
C VAL A 57 22.15 8.05 4.18
N ALA A 58 22.63 9.11 3.57
CA ALA A 58 24.05 9.20 3.28
C ALA A 58 24.79 9.30 4.60
N ARG A 59 25.52 8.27 4.92
CA ARG A 59 26.40 8.31 6.09
C ARG A 59 27.70 8.97 5.71
N THR A 60 27.87 10.16 6.20
CA THR A 60 29.18 10.77 6.26
C THR A 60 29.77 10.47 7.64
N LEU A 61 30.75 9.68 7.62
CA LEU A 61 31.53 9.42 8.83
C LEU A 61 32.82 10.17 8.76
#